data_88cc1d0b5326c4b49948c480dc9e5ad1
#
_entry.id   88cc1d0b5326c4b49948c480dc9e5ad1
#
_cell.length_a   1.000
_cell.length_b   1.000
_cell.length_c   1.000
_cell.angle_alpha   90.00
_cell.angle_beta   90.00
_cell.angle_gamma   90.00
#
_symmetry.space_group_name_H-M   'P 1'
#
loop_
_entity.id
_entity.type
_entity.pdbx_description
1 polymer ?
#
loop_
_entity_poly.entity_id
_entity_poly.type
_entity_poly.pdbx_seq_one_letter_code
_entity_poly.pdbx_strand_id
1 'polypeptide(L)'
;MIGGTTQLPASPLAGILPTIPPEELLRRFEAELTRVAGMAHRATNRQALEGILRTILLQTKAKNVAVSRNPLLAELNLEPLLHALGMKNSVWPALGTGDDPVIGDASLRSFAEASFAATVGITGVEFALAETGSLVVTSWTEGAQLSSLAPPVHVALYRRSQLVASLDEVLEKLSVAGPHPSVPSPVGEGSMERGDGQGPGRSVVFITGTSRTADIEQILIRGVHGPGEVHAILVEDTCFS
;
A
#
# COMPACT_ATOMS: atom_id res chain seq x y z
N MET A 1 -38.63 11.33 -1.60
CA MET A 1 -38.30 10.03 -2.18
C MET A 1 -37.50 10.29 -3.46
N ILE A 2 -36.19 10.30 -3.39
CA ILE A 2 -35.29 10.18 -4.57
C ILE A 2 -34.16 9.24 -4.13
N GLY A 3 -34.45 7.94 -4.15
CA GLY A 3 -33.49 6.87 -3.98
C GLY A 3 -33.15 6.32 -5.36
N GLY A 4 -32.32 7.01 -6.09
CA GLY A 4 -31.75 6.50 -7.33
C GLY A 4 -30.31 6.12 -7.05
N THR A 5 -30.04 4.82 -6.88
CA THR A 5 -28.69 4.27 -7.01
C THR A 5 -28.25 4.59 -8.44
N THR A 6 -27.42 5.60 -8.60
CA THR A 6 -26.79 5.89 -9.90
C THR A 6 -25.77 4.76 -10.15
N GLN A 7 -26.23 3.73 -10.82
CA GLN A 7 -25.35 2.70 -11.36
C GLN A 7 -24.49 3.39 -12.41
N LEU A 8 -23.17 3.42 -12.19
CA LEU A 8 -22.24 3.93 -13.19
C LEU A 8 -22.48 3.17 -14.51
N PRO A 9 -22.54 3.86 -15.65
CA PRO A 9 -22.67 3.20 -16.93
C PRO A 9 -21.51 2.22 -17.11
N ALA A 10 -21.79 1.03 -17.64
CA ALA A 10 -20.74 0.08 -17.99
C ALA A 10 -19.67 0.76 -18.84
N SER A 11 -18.40 0.52 -18.51
CA SER A 11 -17.29 1.11 -19.27
C SER A 11 -17.47 0.79 -20.76
N PRO A 12 -17.43 1.79 -21.66
CA PRO A 12 -17.52 1.55 -23.10
C PRO A 12 -16.35 0.70 -23.63
N LEU A 13 -15.33 0.48 -22.80
CA LEU A 13 -14.17 -0.38 -23.07
C LEU A 13 -14.36 -1.82 -22.59
N ALA A 14 -15.48 -2.12 -21.91
CA ALA A 14 -15.80 -3.49 -21.52
C ALA A 14 -15.87 -4.39 -22.77
N GLY A 15 -14.97 -5.35 -22.87
CA GLY A 15 -14.85 -6.25 -24.02
C GLY A 15 -13.82 -5.84 -25.08
N ILE A 16 -13.18 -4.66 -24.96
CA ILE A 16 -12.08 -4.23 -25.84
C ILE A 16 -10.73 -4.56 -25.19
N LEU A 17 -10.63 -4.48 -23.86
CA LEU A 17 -9.41 -4.83 -23.15
C LEU A 17 -9.29 -6.35 -23.03
N PRO A 18 -8.11 -6.93 -23.30
CA PRO A 18 -7.89 -8.35 -23.12
C PRO A 18 -8.07 -8.73 -21.64
N THR A 19 -8.98 -9.66 -21.38
CA THR A 19 -9.18 -10.21 -20.04
C THR A 19 -7.98 -11.09 -19.67
N ILE A 20 -7.35 -10.80 -18.53
CA ILE A 20 -6.28 -11.65 -17.99
C ILE A 20 -6.93 -12.78 -17.21
N PRO A 21 -6.71 -14.06 -17.58
CA PRO A 21 -7.26 -15.20 -16.85
C PRO A 21 -6.74 -15.21 -15.39
N PRO A 22 -7.57 -15.63 -14.40
CA PRO A 22 -7.19 -15.64 -12.99
C PRO A 22 -5.88 -16.38 -12.69
N GLU A 23 -5.62 -17.48 -13.39
CA GLU A 23 -4.41 -18.28 -13.28
C GLU A 23 -3.15 -17.56 -13.82
N GLU A 24 -3.31 -16.56 -14.67
CA GLU A 24 -2.23 -15.77 -15.23
C GLU A 24 -1.95 -14.47 -14.46
N LEU A 25 -2.86 -14.01 -13.60
CA LEU A 25 -2.76 -12.72 -12.91
C LEU A 25 -1.42 -12.53 -12.20
N LEU A 26 -0.99 -13.53 -11.44
CA LEU A 26 0.27 -13.43 -10.68
C LEU A 26 1.47 -13.30 -11.64
N ARG A 27 1.55 -14.15 -12.64
CA ARG A 27 2.65 -14.13 -13.61
C ARG A 27 2.69 -12.80 -14.37
N ARG A 28 1.52 -12.29 -14.73
CA ARG A 28 1.40 -11.00 -15.43
C ARG A 28 1.82 -9.84 -14.53
N PHE A 29 1.33 -9.81 -13.30
CA PHE A 29 1.72 -8.80 -12.31
C PHE A 29 3.23 -8.75 -12.10
N GLU A 30 3.88 -9.89 -11.86
CA GLU A 30 5.32 -9.97 -11.63
C GLU A 30 6.13 -9.52 -12.87
N ALA A 31 5.69 -9.89 -14.06
CA ALA A 31 6.33 -9.48 -15.31
C ALA A 31 6.25 -7.96 -15.51
N GLU A 32 5.06 -7.38 -15.33
CA GLU A 32 4.86 -5.94 -15.48
C GLU A 32 5.58 -5.13 -14.38
N LEU A 33 5.53 -5.59 -13.13
CA LEU A 33 6.28 -4.98 -12.03
C LEU A 33 7.79 -4.95 -12.32
N THR A 34 8.32 -6.06 -12.84
CA THR A 34 9.74 -6.13 -13.24
C THR A 34 10.06 -5.18 -14.39
N ARG A 35 9.16 -5.04 -15.36
CA ARG A 35 9.32 -4.10 -16.49
C ARG A 35 9.45 -2.65 -16.03
N VAL A 36 8.80 -2.29 -14.93
CA VAL A 36 8.89 -0.96 -14.32
C VAL A 36 9.95 -0.88 -13.20
N ALA A 37 10.89 -1.84 -13.18
CA ALA A 37 12.01 -1.95 -12.26
C ALA A 37 11.61 -2.18 -10.78
N GLY A 38 10.44 -2.72 -10.52
CA GLY A 38 10.09 -3.29 -9.23
C GLY A 38 10.61 -4.73 -9.10
N MET A 39 10.67 -5.23 -7.89
CA MET A 39 11.17 -6.57 -7.56
C MET A 39 10.04 -7.41 -6.94
N ALA A 40 9.71 -8.52 -7.60
CA ALA A 40 8.69 -9.45 -7.13
C ALA A 40 9.33 -10.56 -6.30
N HIS A 41 8.69 -10.90 -5.18
CA HIS A 41 9.09 -11.99 -4.28
C HIS A 41 7.88 -12.85 -3.93
N ARG A 42 8.12 -14.11 -3.58
CA ARG A 42 7.07 -15.03 -3.11
C ARG A 42 7.50 -15.65 -1.77
N ALA A 43 6.71 -15.45 -0.74
CA ALA A 43 6.87 -16.08 0.55
C ALA A 43 5.88 -17.23 0.67
N THR A 44 6.39 -18.46 0.60
CA THR A 44 5.59 -19.69 0.67
C THR A 44 5.32 -20.14 2.11
N ASN A 45 6.00 -19.56 3.08
CA ASN A 45 5.80 -19.80 4.51
C ASN A 45 6.44 -18.65 5.32
N ARG A 46 6.22 -18.65 6.62
CA ARG A 46 6.75 -17.65 7.55
C ARG A 46 8.26 -17.50 7.48
N GLN A 47 9.00 -18.59 7.44
CA GLN A 47 10.47 -18.57 7.38
C GLN A 47 10.97 -17.93 6.07
N ALA A 48 10.31 -18.23 4.95
CA ALA A 48 10.64 -17.60 3.66
C ALA A 48 10.39 -16.10 3.69
N LEU A 49 9.24 -15.65 4.26
CA LEU A 49 8.93 -14.24 4.43
C LEU A 49 10.01 -13.52 5.24
N GLU A 50 10.37 -14.08 6.39
CA GLU A 50 11.41 -13.52 7.26
C GLU A 50 12.77 -13.47 6.58
N GLY A 51 13.11 -14.49 5.79
CA GLY A 51 14.33 -14.54 4.99
C GLY A 51 14.39 -13.45 3.93
N ILE A 52 13.29 -13.23 3.21
CA ILE A 52 13.17 -12.16 2.20
C ILE A 52 13.31 -10.79 2.87
N LEU A 53 12.54 -10.51 3.92
CA LEU A 53 12.60 -9.26 4.65
C LEU A 53 14.00 -9.00 5.23
N ARG A 54 14.60 -10.00 5.86
CA ARG A 54 15.99 -9.91 6.36
C ARG A 54 16.96 -9.52 5.27
N THR A 55 16.87 -10.15 4.10
CA THR A 55 17.75 -9.88 2.96
C THR A 55 17.61 -8.42 2.50
N ILE A 56 16.38 -7.95 2.29
CA ILE A 56 16.10 -6.57 1.88
C ILE A 56 16.64 -5.57 2.92
N LEU A 57 16.32 -5.78 4.21
CA LEU A 57 16.73 -4.88 5.28
C LEU A 57 18.25 -4.79 5.45
N LEU A 58 18.96 -5.90 5.27
CA LEU A 58 20.43 -5.92 5.36
C LEU A 58 21.09 -5.30 4.12
N GLN A 59 20.61 -5.59 2.92
CA GLN A 59 21.13 -5.03 1.68
C GLN A 59 20.97 -3.51 1.63
N THR A 60 19.84 -3.01 2.09
CA THR A 60 19.55 -1.57 2.16
C THR A 60 20.21 -0.88 3.35
N LYS A 61 20.91 -1.64 4.21
CA LYS A 61 21.54 -1.15 5.46
C LYS A 61 20.53 -0.40 6.34
N ALA A 62 19.31 -0.89 6.35
CA ALA A 62 18.22 -0.27 7.10
C ALA A 62 18.57 -0.19 8.59
N LYS A 63 18.27 0.96 9.18
CA LYS A 63 18.34 1.18 10.63
C LYS A 63 16.97 1.51 11.19
N ASN A 64 16.19 2.25 10.42
CA ASN A 64 14.85 2.72 10.76
C ASN A 64 13.87 2.18 9.72
N VAL A 65 12.73 1.67 10.20
CA VAL A 65 11.65 1.11 9.36
C VAL A 65 10.35 1.80 9.74
N ALA A 66 9.63 2.33 8.75
CA ALA A 66 8.28 2.84 8.91
C ALA A 66 7.28 1.76 8.48
N VAL A 67 6.35 1.39 9.35
CA VAL A 67 5.37 0.33 9.10
C VAL A 67 3.97 0.94 9.11
N SER A 68 3.18 0.69 8.07
CA SER A 68 1.78 1.11 8.04
C SER A 68 0.91 0.21 8.94
N ARG A 69 -0.37 0.60 9.13
CA ARG A 69 -1.30 -0.16 9.97
C ARG A 69 -2.15 -1.17 9.19
N ASN A 70 -1.71 -1.65 8.07
CA ASN A 70 -2.49 -2.58 7.26
C ASN A 70 -2.87 -3.85 8.05
N PRO A 71 -4.12 -4.36 7.92
CA PRO A 71 -4.56 -5.58 8.60
C PRO A 71 -3.65 -6.78 8.35
N LEU A 72 -3.13 -6.94 7.12
CA LEU A 72 -2.17 -8.00 6.78
C LEU A 72 -0.89 -7.90 7.62
N LEU A 73 -0.38 -6.68 7.82
CA LEU A 73 0.82 -6.46 8.64
C LEU A 73 0.57 -6.72 10.12
N ALA A 74 -0.63 -6.37 10.62
CA ALA A 74 -1.03 -6.68 11.99
C ALA A 74 -1.10 -8.19 12.24
N GLU A 75 -1.68 -8.95 11.30
CA GLU A 75 -1.77 -10.40 11.36
C GLU A 75 -0.38 -11.06 11.29
N LEU A 76 0.50 -10.55 10.44
CA LEU A 76 1.87 -11.04 10.30
C LEU A 76 2.74 -10.73 11.53
N ASN A 77 2.42 -9.71 12.29
CA ASN A 77 3.21 -9.27 13.45
C ASN A 77 4.72 -9.28 13.18
N LEU A 78 5.18 -8.31 12.39
CA LEU A 78 6.59 -8.22 11.99
C LEU A 78 7.52 -7.66 13.08
N GLU A 79 6.97 -7.15 14.18
CA GLU A 79 7.73 -6.48 15.24
C GLU A 79 8.84 -7.37 15.84
N PRO A 80 8.59 -8.66 16.18
CA PRO A 80 9.65 -9.53 16.72
C PRO A 80 10.83 -9.71 15.75
N LEU A 81 10.56 -9.82 14.45
CA LEU A 81 11.58 -9.92 13.42
C LEU A 81 12.41 -8.63 13.33
N LEU A 82 11.76 -7.48 13.28
CA LEU A 82 12.42 -6.18 13.17
C LEU A 82 13.30 -5.93 14.41
N HIS A 83 12.78 -6.25 15.58
CA HIS A 83 13.53 -6.14 16.84
C HIS A 83 14.74 -7.08 16.85
N ALA A 84 14.59 -8.35 16.45
CA ALA A 84 15.69 -9.32 16.38
C ALA A 84 16.79 -8.90 15.40
N LEU A 85 16.46 -8.09 14.40
CA LEU A 85 17.41 -7.51 13.46
C LEU A 85 18.02 -6.19 13.94
N GLY A 86 17.66 -5.72 15.14
CA GLY A 86 18.15 -4.45 15.69
C GLY A 86 17.57 -3.21 14.97
N MET A 87 16.43 -3.36 14.27
CA MET A 87 15.77 -2.26 13.57
C MET A 87 14.98 -1.40 14.55
N LYS A 88 15.07 -0.09 14.40
CA LYS A 88 14.14 0.84 15.04
C LYS A 88 12.92 0.97 14.14
N ASN A 89 11.79 0.48 14.60
CA ASN A 89 10.53 0.54 13.87
C ASN A 89 9.62 1.65 14.41
N SER A 90 8.92 2.31 13.50
CA SER A 90 7.82 3.22 13.79
C SER A 90 6.59 2.71 13.07
N VAL A 91 5.57 2.36 13.86
CA VAL A 91 4.30 1.83 13.35
C VAL A 91 3.26 2.95 13.38
N TRP A 92 2.47 3.08 12.31
CA TRP A 92 1.33 3.99 12.33
C TRP A 92 0.42 3.66 13.49
N PRO A 93 0.04 4.64 14.33
CA PRO A 93 -0.80 4.39 15.49
C PRO A 93 -2.11 3.72 15.08
N ALA A 94 -2.51 2.66 15.80
CA ALA A 94 -3.84 2.08 15.64
C ALA A 94 -4.88 3.15 15.96
N LEU A 95 -5.97 3.15 15.19
CA LEU A 95 -7.14 3.94 15.59
C LEU A 95 -7.73 3.26 16.81
N GLY A 96 -7.98 4.04 17.85
CA GLY A 96 -8.75 3.57 18.98
C GLY A 96 -10.12 3.06 18.55
N THR A 97 -10.56 1.97 19.15
CA THR A 97 -11.92 1.46 18.99
C THR A 97 -12.78 2.03 20.13
N GLY A 98 -13.73 2.89 19.80
CA GLY A 98 -14.67 3.45 20.79
C GLY A 98 -14.09 4.64 21.59
N ASP A 99 -13.95 4.52 22.89
CA ASP A 99 -13.55 5.59 23.81
C ASP A 99 -12.04 5.91 23.81
N ASP A 100 -11.26 5.34 22.91
CA ASP A 100 -9.82 5.61 22.80
C ASP A 100 -9.55 7.04 22.32
N PRO A 101 -8.51 7.70 22.83
CA PRO A 101 -8.20 9.06 22.45
C PRO A 101 -7.94 9.19 20.97
N VAL A 102 -8.51 10.21 20.36
CA VAL A 102 -8.19 10.63 18.98
C VAL A 102 -6.68 10.69 18.83
N ILE A 103 -6.14 10.07 17.77
CA ILE A 103 -4.70 10.19 17.48
C ILE A 103 -4.35 11.67 17.44
N GLY A 104 -3.62 12.12 18.44
CA GLY A 104 -3.27 13.54 18.55
C GLY A 104 -2.29 13.96 17.45
N ASP A 105 -2.32 15.23 17.08
CA ASP A 105 -1.40 15.83 16.10
C ASP A 105 0.07 15.50 16.38
N ALA A 106 0.46 15.37 17.64
CA ALA A 106 1.82 15.00 18.04
C ALA A 106 2.22 13.60 17.56
N SER A 107 1.32 12.60 17.67
CA SER A 107 1.57 11.24 17.20
C SER A 107 1.68 11.20 15.68
N LEU A 108 0.83 11.95 14.97
CA LEU A 108 0.87 12.05 13.51
C LEU A 108 2.17 12.68 13.02
N ARG A 109 2.61 13.77 13.67
CA ARG A 109 3.89 14.42 13.33
C ARG A 109 5.07 13.54 13.63
N SER A 110 5.11 12.86 14.78
CA SER A 110 6.16 11.92 15.15
C SER A 110 6.29 10.78 14.14
N PHE A 111 5.15 10.23 13.66
CA PHE A 111 5.18 9.20 12.62
C PHE A 111 5.66 9.75 11.27
N ALA A 112 5.25 10.97 10.91
CA ALA A 112 5.71 11.61 9.68
C ALA A 112 7.24 11.81 9.71
N GLU A 113 7.77 12.38 10.80
CA GLU A 113 9.22 12.55 11.00
C GLU A 113 9.96 11.20 10.94
N ALA A 114 9.42 10.16 11.60
CA ALA A 114 9.97 8.82 11.56
C ALA A 114 9.94 8.21 10.15
N SER A 115 8.89 8.46 9.37
CA SER A 115 8.77 7.99 7.98
C SER A 115 9.79 8.63 7.07
N PHE A 116 10.04 9.93 7.21
CA PHE A 116 11.10 10.63 6.47
C PHE A 116 12.51 10.18 6.88
N ALA A 117 12.70 9.79 8.15
CA ALA A 117 13.96 9.26 8.65
C ALA A 117 14.16 7.75 8.37
N ALA A 118 13.12 7.06 7.90
CA ALA A 118 13.17 5.63 7.63
C ALA A 118 13.94 5.32 6.34
N THR A 119 14.71 4.24 6.36
CA THR A 119 15.36 3.71 5.15
C THR A 119 14.41 2.83 4.36
N VAL A 120 13.51 2.11 5.05
CA VAL A 120 12.55 1.19 4.46
C VAL A 120 11.16 1.51 4.99
N GLY A 121 10.19 1.57 4.08
CA GLY A 121 8.78 1.60 4.43
C GLY A 121 8.12 0.27 4.10
N ILE A 122 7.34 -0.27 5.03
CA ILE A 122 6.60 -1.52 4.86
C ILE A 122 5.11 -1.21 4.88
N THR A 123 4.40 -1.62 3.84
CA THR A 123 2.94 -1.48 3.73
C THR A 123 2.28 -2.78 3.32
N GLY A 124 0.99 -2.89 3.53
CA GLY A 124 0.16 -3.77 2.72
C GLY A 124 -0.19 -3.11 1.39
N VAL A 125 -1.18 -3.65 0.70
CA VAL A 125 -1.84 -3.03 -0.44
C VAL A 125 -3.33 -3.30 -0.37
N GLU A 126 -4.12 -2.52 -1.08
CA GLU A 126 -5.51 -2.83 -1.35
C GLU A 126 -5.61 -3.83 -2.51
N PHE A 127 -4.91 -3.53 -3.61
CA PHE A 127 -4.84 -4.37 -4.80
C PHE A 127 -3.43 -4.41 -5.39
N ALA A 128 -3.13 -5.54 -6.06
CA ALA A 128 -1.98 -5.72 -6.94
C ALA A 128 -2.50 -5.86 -8.39
N LEU A 129 -2.29 -4.83 -9.19
CA LEU A 129 -2.87 -4.68 -10.53
C LEU A 129 -1.99 -5.34 -11.58
N ALA A 130 -2.50 -6.44 -12.18
CA ALA A 130 -1.73 -7.28 -13.11
C ALA A 130 -1.44 -6.60 -14.45
N GLU A 131 -2.34 -5.73 -14.92
CA GLU A 131 -2.21 -5.03 -16.21
C GLU A 131 -0.93 -4.18 -16.30
N THR A 132 -0.54 -3.53 -15.20
CA THR A 132 0.55 -2.54 -15.17
C THR A 132 1.66 -2.85 -14.17
N GLY A 133 1.50 -3.91 -13.35
CA GLY A 133 2.41 -4.18 -12.24
C GLY A 133 2.32 -3.13 -11.12
N SER A 134 1.17 -2.48 -10.96
CA SER A 134 0.99 -1.42 -9.98
C SER A 134 0.46 -1.96 -8.66
N LEU A 135 0.94 -1.38 -7.57
CA LEU A 135 0.44 -1.58 -6.21
C LEU A 135 -0.54 -0.46 -5.89
N VAL A 136 -1.74 -0.80 -5.45
CA VAL A 136 -2.78 0.16 -5.07
C VAL A 136 -2.83 0.26 -3.56
N VAL A 137 -2.55 1.45 -3.04
CA VAL A 137 -2.48 1.74 -1.60
C VAL A 137 -3.54 2.76 -1.25
N THR A 138 -4.36 2.46 -0.26
CA THR A 138 -5.45 3.36 0.17
C THR A 138 -5.18 3.90 1.57
N SER A 139 -5.62 5.13 1.83
CA SER A 139 -5.42 5.73 3.15
C SER A 139 -6.27 5.09 4.25
N TRP A 140 -7.31 4.34 3.91
CA TRP A 140 -8.15 3.69 4.92
C TRP A 140 -7.52 2.43 5.49
N THR A 141 -6.87 1.58 4.67
CA THR A 141 -6.20 0.37 5.16
C THR A 141 -4.83 0.68 5.74
N GLU A 142 -4.08 1.59 5.13
CA GLU A 142 -2.71 1.90 5.53
C GLU A 142 -2.60 2.96 6.64
N GLY A 143 -3.64 3.75 6.85
CA GLY A 143 -3.60 4.92 7.72
C GLY A 143 -2.85 6.09 7.10
N ALA A 144 -1.52 6.03 7.04
CA ALA A 144 -0.72 6.99 6.30
C ALA A 144 -0.02 6.34 5.13
N GLN A 145 -0.17 6.93 3.96
CA GLN A 145 0.55 6.49 2.75
C GLN A 145 2.03 6.89 2.77
N LEU A 146 2.44 7.62 3.80
CA LEU A 146 3.80 8.14 3.93
C LEU A 146 4.84 7.02 3.99
N SER A 147 4.50 5.86 4.58
CA SER A 147 5.37 4.67 4.60
C SER A 147 5.70 4.14 3.20
N SER A 148 4.85 4.38 2.21
CA SER A 148 5.10 3.96 0.82
C SER A 148 5.79 5.02 -0.02
N LEU A 149 5.84 6.28 0.42
CA LEU A 149 6.28 7.41 -0.40
C LEU A 149 7.57 8.08 0.10
N ALA A 150 7.75 8.18 1.42
CA ALA A 150 8.88 8.92 2.00
C ALA A 150 10.19 8.10 2.05
N PRO A 151 10.20 6.82 2.47
CA PRO A 151 11.42 6.02 2.51
C PRO A 151 11.98 5.74 1.11
N PRO A 152 13.30 5.68 0.94
CA PRO A 152 13.94 5.36 -0.33
C PRO A 152 13.67 3.95 -0.84
N VAL A 153 13.26 3.04 0.06
CA VAL A 153 12.88 1.66 -0.27
C VAL A 153 11.46 1.39 0.22
N HIS A 154 10.59 0.94 -0.67
CA HIS A 154 9.24 0.51 -0.34
C HIS A 154 9.11 -1.01 -0.46
N VAL A 155 8.60 -1.65 0.58
CA VAL A 155 8.28 -3.08 0.63
C VAL A 155 6.77 -3.22 0.83
N ALA A 156 6.08 -3.72 -0.17
CA ALA A 156 4.65 -3.97 -0.15
C ALA A 156 4.37 -5.46 0.01
N LEU A 157 3.52 -5.84 0.96
CA LEU A 157 3.06 -7.20 1.17
C LEU A 157 1.64 -7.34 0.64
N TYR A 158 1.35 -8.44 -0.06
CA TYR A 158 0.01 -8.69 -0.61
C TYR A 158 -0.34 -10.18 -0.61
N ARG A 159 -1.64 -10.47 -0.59
CA ARG A 159 -2.19 -11.81 -0.73
C ARG A 159 -2.60 -12.06 -2.18
N ARG A 160 -2.68 -13.33 -2.56
CA ARG A 160 -3.17 -13.74 -3.88
C ARG A 160 -4.59 -13.21 -4.18
N SER A 161 -5.44 -13.12 -3.18
CA SER A 161 -6.81 -12.58 -3.29
C SER A 161 -6.88 -11.08 -3.62
N GLN A 162 -5.77 -10.35 -3.49
CA GLN A 162 -5.68 -8.92 -3.81
C GLN A 162 -5.22 -8.67 -5.26
N LEU A 163 -4.90 -9.74 -6.02
CA LEU A 163 -4.60 -9.61 -7.44
C LEU A 163 -5.87 -9.27 -8.22
N VAL A 164 -5.77 -8.27 -9.07
CA VAL A 164 -6.83 -7.80 -9.98
C VAL A 164 -6.30 -7.67 -11.39
N ALA A 165 -7.18 -7.84 -12.37
CA ALA A 165 -6.76 -7.85 -13.78
C ALA A 165 -6.48 -6.45 -14.32
N SER A 166 -7.40 -5.51 -14.11
CA SER A 166 -7.42 -4.21 -14.79
C SER A 166 -7.70 -3.04 -13.85
N LEU A 167 -7.41 -1.83 -14.30
CA LEU A 167 -7.77 -0.60 -13.60
C LEU A 167 -9.28 -0.47 -13.42
N ASP A 168 -10.08 -0.89 -14.41
CA ASP A 168 -11.54 -0.86 -14.32
C ASP A 168 -12.04 -1.70 -13.13
N GLU A 169 -11.47 -2.91 -12.94
CA GLU A 169 -11.77 -3.76 -11.79
C GLU A 169 -11.41 -3.10 -10.46
N VAL A 170 -10.27 -2.40 -10.39
CA VAL A 170 -9.88 -1.63 -9.21
C VAL A 170 -10.92 -0.55 -8.91
N LEU A 171 -11.30 0.24 -9.92
CA LEU A 171 -12.25 1.33 -9.75
C LEU A 171 -13.65 0.82 -9.36
N GLU A 172 -14.08 -0.28 -9.95
CA GLU A 172 -15.34 -0.95 -9.58
C GLU A 172 -15.32 -1.39 -8.11
N LYS A 173 -14.29 -2.11 -7.69
CA LYS A 173 -14.14 -2.57 -6.29
C LYS A 173 -14.07 -1.41 -5.31
N LEU A 174 -13.35 -0.34 -5.64
CA LEU A 174 -13.26 0.87 -4.82
C LEU A 174 -14.60 1.62 -4.72
N SER A 175 -15.43 1.59 -5.77
CA SER A 175 -16.74 2.24 -5.78
C SER A 175 -17.79 1.47 -4.97
N VAL A 176 -17.70 0.15 -4.92
CA VAL A 176 -18.62 -0.75 -4.20
C VAL A 176 -18.24 -0.89 -2.72
N ALA A 177 -16.98 -0.69 -2.38
CA ALA A 177 -16.54 -0.62 -0.99
C ALA A 177 -17.22 0.57 -0.31
N GLY A 178 -18.38 0.33 0.29
CA GLY A 178 -19.17 1.33 1.01
C GLY A 178 -18.35 2.03 2.11
N PRO A 179 -18.92 3.02 2.81
CA PRO A 179 -18.19 3.80 3.79
C PRO A 179 -17.61 2.89 4.85
N HIS A 180 -16.28 2.87 4.92
CA HIS A 180 -15.62 2.32 6.09
C HIS A 180 -16.02 3.16 7.30
N PRO A 181 -16.23 2.56 8.49
CA PRO A 181 -16.56 3.32 9.69
C PRO A 181 -15.56 4.49 9.81
N SER A 182 -16.14 5.67 9.91
CA SER A 182 -15.46 6.95 9.84
C SER A 182 -14.20 7.00 10.69
N VAL A 183 -13.05 7.16 10.05
CA VAL A 183 -11.87 7.68 10.74
C VAL A 183 -12.19 9.14 11.11
N PRO A 184 -12.25 9.51 12.40
CA PRO A 184 -12.49 10.89 12.79
C PRO A 184 -11.45 11.80 12.13
N SER A 185 -11.90 12.89 11.53
CA SER A 185 -11.01 13.91 10.96
C SER A 185 -10.26 14.61 12.10
N PRO A 186 -8.93 14.69 12.08
CA PRO A 186 -8.18 15.41 13.11
C PRO A 186 -8.20 16.93 12.94
N VAL A 187 -8.99 17.48 12.02
CA VAL A 187 -9.04 18.94 11.80
C VAL A 187 -10.35 19.49 12.33
N GLY A 188 -10.21 20.44 13.26
CA GLY A 188 -11.28 21.13 13.95
C GLY A 188 -12.34 21.76 13.04
N GLU A 189 -13.51 21.88 13.61
CA GLU A 189 -14.77 22.33 13.10
C GLU A 189 -14.69 23.61 12.25
N GLY A 190 -14.74 23.43 10.97
CA GLY A 190 -15.33 24.37 10.05
C GLY A 190 -16.54 23.69 9.47
N SER A 191 -17.72 24.15 9.82
CA SER A 191 -19.02 23.66 9.36
C SER A 191 -19.15 23.78 7.85
N MET A 192 -18.69 22.76 7.13
CA MET A 192 -19.16 22.43 5.81
C MET A 192 -20.00 21.16 5.96
N GLU A 193 -21.28 21.27 5.68
CA GLU A 193 -22.16 20.12 5.45
C GLU A 193 -21.46 19.22 4.42
N ARG A 194 -20.83 18.17 4.90
CA ARG A 194 -20.26 17.14 4.04
C ARG A 194 -21.38 16.20 3.71
N GLY A 195 -21.75 16.17 2.45
CA GLY A 195 -22.50 15.06 1.89
C GLY A 195 -21.85 13.76 2.34
N ASP A 196 -22.67 12.78 2.60
CA ASP A 196 -22.44 11.40 3.05
C ASP A 196 -21.24 10.80 2.29
N GLY A 197 -20.05 11.05 2.80
CA GLY A 197 -18.79 10.70 2.17
C GLY A 197 -18.58 9.18 2.13
N GLN A 198 -19.25 8.55 1.20
CA GLN A 198 -19.10 7.14 0.86
C GLN A 198 -17.99 7.02 -0.17
N GLY A 199 -16.76 6.77 0.28
CA GLY A 199 -15.65 6.62 -0.65
C GLY A 199 -14.42 5.99 -0.01
N PRO A 200 -13.44 5.59 -0.84
CA PRO A 200 -12.25 4.81 -0.44
C PRO A 200 -11.23 5.57 0.43
N GLY A 201 -11.69 6.30 1.42
CA GLY A 201 -10.81 7.17 2.20
C GLY A 201 -10.44 8.44 1.44
N ARG A 202 -9.48 9.23 1.98
CA ARG A 202 -9.12 10.53 1.42
C ARG A 202 -8.23 10.44 0.18
N SER A 203 -7.53 9.32 -0.01
CA SER A 203 -6.60 9.17 -1.12
C SER A 203 -6.34 7.72 -1.49
N VAL A 204 -6.13 7.51 -2.77
CA VAL A 204 -5.67 6.26 -3.38
C VAL A 204 -4.38 6.58 -4.14
N VAL A 205 -3.35 5.77 -3.93
CA VAL A 205 -2.05 5.91 -4.61
C VAL A 205 -1.79 4.67 -5.43
N PHE A 206 -1.44 4.87 -6.70
CA PHE A 206 -0.96 3.82 -7.60
C PHE A 206 0.55 3.90 -7.69
N ILE A 207 1.24 2.86 -7.23
CA ILE A 207 2.71 2.77 -7.25
C ILE A 207 3.10 1.85 -8.39
N THR A 208 3.51 2.44 -9.50
CA THR A 208 3.90 1.72 -10.72
C THR A 208 5.42 1.69 -10.84
N GLY A 209 6.03 0.81 -10.05
CA GLY A 209 7.49 0.65 -10.01
C GLY A 209 8.23 1.77 -9.29
N THR A 210 9.53 1.88 -9.57
CA THR A 210 10.42 2.83 -8.91
C THR A 210 10.21 4.27 -9.39
N SER A 211 10.38 5.25 -8.48
CA SER A 211 10.34 6.67 -8.85
C SER A 211 11.45 7.01 -9.83
N ARG A 212 11.09 7.65 -10.95
CA ARG A 212 12.01 8.06 -12.01
C ARG A 212 11.69 9.48 -12.43
N THR A 213 12.70 10.32 -12.47
CA THR A 213 12.61 11.67 -13.01
C THR A 213 13.62 11.80 -14.16
N ALA A 214 13.16 12.25 -15.33
CA ALA A 214 14.04 12.62 -16.41
C ALA A 214 14.28 14.13 -16.31
N ASP A 215 15.53 14.54 -16.13
CA ASP A 215 15.92 15.94 -16.17
C ASP A 215 16.06 16.42 -17.61
N ILE A 216 16.07 17.75 -17.78
CA ILE A 216 16.24 18.45 -19.08
C ILE A 216 17.51 17.99 -19.81
N GLU A 217 18.52 17.52 -19.09
CA GLU A 217 19.77 16.97 -19.60
C GLU A 217 19.71 15.48 -19.98
N GLN A 218 18.52 14.86 -20.00
CA GLN A 218 18.29 13.42 -20.27
C GLN A 218 18.96 12.46 -19.27
N ILE A 219 19.31 12.93 -18.09
CA ILE A 219 19.81 12.09 -17.01
C ILE A 219 18.63 11.52 -16.24
N LEU A 220 18.51 10.18 -16.25
CA LEU A 220 17.48 9.49 -15.49
C LEU A 220 17.90 9.38 -14.02
N ILE A 221 17.26 10.16 -13.15
CA ILE A 221 17.48 10.11 -11.69
C ILE A 221 16.38 9.27 -11.05
N ARG A 222 16.77 8.30 -10.21
CA ARG A 222 15.82 7.47 -9.46
C ARG A 222 15.67 8.00 -8.03
N GLY A 223 14.46 7.91 -7.46
CA GLY A 223 14.21 8.17 -6.04
C GLY A 223 14.12 9.65 -5.64
N VAL A 224 13.85 10.57 -6.58
CA VAL A 224 13.72 12.02 -6.26
C VAL A 224 12.38 12.34 -5.61
N HIS A 225 11.29 11.74 -6.10
CA HIS A 225 9.91 12.04 -5.67
C HIS A 225 9.19 10.81 -5.10
N GLY A 226 9.92 9.80 -4.64
CA GLY A 226 9.40 8.56 -4.10
C GLY A 226 10.48 7.49 -4.04
N PRO A 227 10.13 6.24 -3.65
CA PRO A 227 11.10 5.17 -3.51
C PRO A 227 11.91 4.90 -4.77
N GLY A 228 13.23 4.80 -4.62
CA GLY A 228 14.16 4.35 -5.67
C GLY A 228 14.13 2.83 -5.85
N GLU A 229 13.65 2.09 -4.86
CA GLU A 229 13.47 0.64 -4.88
C GLU A 229 12.05 0.28 -4.42
N VAL A 230 11.40 -0.65 -5.14
CA VAL A 230 10.06 -1.15 -4.80
C VAL A 230 10.09 -2.67 -4.83
N HIS A 231 9.76 -3.29 -3.70
CA HIS A 231 9.62 -4.72 -3.55
C HIS A 231 8.15 -5.08 -3.30
N ALA A 232 7.62 -6.04 -4.02
CA ALA A 232 6.31 -6.62 -3.78
C ALA A 232 6.47 -8.07 -3.35
N ILE A 233 5.96 -8.42 -2.17
CA ILE A 233 6.07 -9.76 -1.59
C ILE A 233 4.68 -10.39 -1.55
N LEU A 234 4.48 -11.43 -2.37
CA LEU A 234 3.32 -12.29 -2.23
C LEU A 234 3.46 -13.12 -0.93
N VAL A 235 2.46 -13.02 -0.06
CA VAL A 235 2.37 -13.78 1.18
C VAL A 235 1.31 -14.86 0.99
N GLU A 236 1.72 -16.12 0.94
CA GLU A 236 0.81 -17.26 0.85
C GLU A 236 0.20 -17.58 2.24
N ASP A 237 -0.98 -18.22 2.26
CA ASP A 237 -1.73 -18.50 3.49
C ASP A 237 -0.94 -19.32 4.52
N THR A 238 0.00 -20.11 4.07
CA THR A 238 0.93 -20.89 4.92
C THR A 238 1.92 -20.02 5.72
N CYS A 239 1.96 -18.71 5.48
CA CYS A 239 2.75 -17.78 6.30
C CYS A 239 2.10 -17.46 7.65
N PHE A 240 0.83 -17.82 7.84
CA PHE A 240 0.02 -17.53 9.03
C PHE A 240 -0.17 -18.76 9.94
N SER A 241 0.32 -19.92 9.54
CA SER A 241 0.27 -21.20 10.29
C SER A 241 1.49 -21.42 11.17
#